data_d63d3869d68281d466df2e1d2b792520
#
_entry.id   d63d3869d68281d466df2e1d2b792520
#
_cell.length_a   1.000
_cell.length_b   1.000
_cell.length_c   1.000
_cell.angle_alpha   90.00
_cell.angle_beta   90.00
_cell.angle_gamma   90.00
#
_symmetry.space_group_name_H-M   'P 1'
#
loop_
_entity.id
_entity.type
_entity.pdbx_description
1 polymer ?
#
loop_
_entity_poly.entity_id
_entity_poly.type
_entity_poly.pdbx_seq_one_letter_code
_entity_poly.pdbx_strand_id
1 'polypeptide(L)'
;MKAKRIISIALAAAIAAASAISVSAAQLTESDPNGQTEVIAHIDGASPGDVSYIITIPDVVDFGTLTIPADNSSDYDKDVTYTVEATEIEGLDPATQTIAVYVKDQNANADNRAFQIANKENAAIAFNYDVYRSTETVKESTRVNNGDFFTKGYYLTGFNTEGQTLNGTLRFHQKQLYGQNIADIAGDYSGYMVFFSAIENV
;
A
#
# COMPACT_ATOMS: atom_id res chain seq x y z
N MET A 1 -30.39 -32.30 31.65
CA MET A 1 -30.54 -31.58 30.39
C MET A 1 -30.53 -30.07 30.63
N LYS A 2 -29.39 -29.41 30.83
CA LYS A 2 -29.23 -27.95 30.94
C LYS A 2 -27.75 -27.58 30.86
N ALA A 3 -27.12 -27.86 29.73
CA ALA A 3 -25.70 -27.44 29.50
C ALA A 3 -25.36 -27.10 28.03
N LYS A 4 -26.33 -26.64 27.23
CA LYS A 4 -26.09 -26.34 25.82
C LYS A 4 -26.40 -24.89 25.42
N ARG A 5 -26.44 -23.91 26.34
CA ARG A 5 -26.82 -22.52 26.02
C ARG A 5 -25.80 -21.46 26.44
N ILE A 6 -24.59 -21.78 26.81
CA ILE A 6 -23.61 -20.80 27.32
C ILE A 6 -22.46 -20.53 26.31
N ILE A 7 -22.28 -21.35 25.29
CA ILE A 7 -21.15 -21.19 24.33
C ILE A 7 -21.42 -20.16 23.23
N SER A 8 -22.68 -19.79 22.99
CA SER A 8 -23.03 -18.86 21.88
C SER A 8 -22.89 -17.37 22.21
N ILE A 9 -22.55 -16.98 23.44
CA ILE A 9 -22.47 -15.57 23.85
C ILE A 9 -21.01 -15.06 23.90
N ALA A 10 -20.05 -15.95 24.05
CA ALA A 10 -18.62 -15.58 24.11
C ALA A 10 -18.04 -15.24 22.73
N LEU A 11 -18.57 -15.83 21.65
CA LEU A 11 -18.09 -15.59 20.29
C LEU A 11 -18.57 -14.26 19.70
N ALA A 12 -19.72 -13.74 20.18
CA ALA A 12 -20.26 -12.45 19.72
C ALA A 12 -19.54 -11.23 20.35
N ALA A 13 -18.83 -11.43 21.48
CA ALA A 13 -18.13 -10.33 22.16
C ALA A 13 -16.70 -10.11 21.61
N ALA A 14 -16.09 -11.11 20.98
CA ALA A 14 -14.75 -10.98 20.40
C ALA A 14 -14.78 -10.23 19.06
N ILE A 15 -15.89 -10.29 18.30
CA ILE A 15 -16.03 -9.58 17.03
C ILE A 15 -16.29 -8.08 17.23
N ALA A 16 -16.80 -7.67 18.39
CA ALA A 16 -17.10 -6.25 18.67
C ALA A 16 -15.87 -5.44 19.13
N ALA A 17 -14.74 -6.06 19.45
CA ALA A 17 -13.53 -5.37 19.89
C ALA A 17 -12.53 -5.08 18.77
N ALA A 18 -12.67 -5.70 17.60
CA ALA A 18 -11.77 -5.50 16.45
C ALA A 18 -12.19 -4.36 15.50
N SER A 19 -13.28 -3.63 15.76
CA SER A 19 -13.84 -2.63 14.85
C SER A 19 -13.63 -1.18 15.28
N ALA A 20 -12.56 -0.88 16.00
CA ALA A 20 -12.10 0.50 16.18
C ALA A 20 -11.04 0.86 15.13
N ILE A 21 -11.23 0.45 13.88
CA ILE A 21 -10.56 1.08 12.75
C ILE A 21 -11.24 2.44 12.60
N SER A 22 -10.51 3.51 12.80
CA SER A 22 -10.94 4.86 12.45
C SER A 22 -11.15 4.90 10.93
N VAL A 23 -12.34 4.54 10.49
CA VAL A 23 -12.77 4.76 9.12
C VAL A 23 -12.80 6.27 8.93
N SER A 24 -11.84 6.81 8.21
CA SER A 24 -11.97 8.14 7.64
C SER A 24 -13.15 8.09 6.68
N ALA A 25 -14.32 8.49 7.15
CA ALA A 25 -15.51 8.53 6.33
C ALA A 25 -15.27 9.53 5.20
N ALA A 26 -15.27 9.07 3.96
CA ALA A 26 -15.31 9.94 2.81
C ALA A 26 -16.59 10.80 2.93
N GLN A 27 -16.42 12.12 2.97
CA GLN A 27 -17.56 13.03 3.00
C GLN A 27 -18.07 13.21 1.58
N LEU A 28 -19.30 12.75 1.34
CA LEU A 28 -20.02 13.06 0.11
C LEU A 28 -20.55 14.49 0.20
N THR A 29 -20.23 15.31 -0.77
CA THR A 29 -20.72 16.69 -0.88
C THR A 29 -21.56 16.84 -2.14
N GLU A 30 -22.33 17.93 -2.24
CA GLU A 30 -23.14 18.23 -3.41
C GLU A 30 -22.28 18.44 -4.69
N SER A 31 -21.00 18.82 -4.53
CA SER A 31 -20.02 18.96 -5.61
C SER A 31 -19.23 17.68 -5.89
N ASP A 32 -19.22 16.71 -4.95
CA ASP A 32 -18.60 15.39 -5.12
C ASP A 32 -19.52 14.31 -4.54
N PRO A 33 -20.57 13.91 -5.30
CA PRO A 33 -21.59 12.98 -4.81
C PRO A 33 -21.15 11.49 -4.89
N ASN A 34 -19.96 11.20 -5.39
CA ASN A 34 -19.48 9.84 -5.58
C ASN A 34 -18.27 9.55 -4.70
N GLY A 35 -18.40 8.61 -3.79
CA GLY A 35 -17.30 8.06 -3.00
C GLY A 35 -17.20 6.56 -3.27
N GLN A 36 -15.97 6.03 -3.32
CA GLN A 36 -15.72 4.59 -3.30
C GLN A 36 -15.18 4.23 -1.93
N THR A 37 -15.88 3.33 -1.27
CA THR A 37 -15.37 2.66 -0.07
C THR A 37 -14.93 1.26 -0.51
N GLU A 38 -13.66 0.95 -0.36
CA GLU A 38 -13.21 -0.42 -0.51
C GLU A 38 -13.75 -1.23 0.68
N VAL A 39 -14.63 -2.20 0.38
CA VAL A 39 -15.12 -3.15 1.37
C VAL A 39 -14.25 -4.39 1.25
N ILE A 40 -13.32 -4.57 2.18
CA ILE A 40 -12.54 -5.80 2.28
C ILE A 40 -13.28 -6.71 3.26
N ALA A 41 -13.77 -7.84 2.76
CA ALA A 41 -14.23 -8.93 3.59
C ALA A 41 -13.27 -10.11 3.38
N HIS A 42 -12.57 -10.52 4.41
CA HIS A 42 -11.92 -11.82 4.45
C HIS A 42 -12.95 -12.84 4.97
N ILE A 43 -13.31 -13.81 4.15
CA ILE A 43 -14.07 -14.97 4.62
C ILE A 43 -13.02 -16.01 4.98
N ASP A 44 -12.76 -16.14 6.26
CA ASP A 44 -11.88 -17.19 6.77
C ASP A 44 -12.58 -18.54 6.57
N GLY A 45 -12.03 -19.34 5.66
CA GLY A 45 -12.36 -20.76 5.51
C GLY A 45 -11.40 -21.65 6.29
N ALA A 46 -10.59 -21.07 7.16
CA ALA A 46 -9.54 -21.78 7.88
C ALA A 46 -10.15 -22.77 8.89
N SER A 47 -9.70 -24.01 8.78
CA SER A 47 -9.87 -25.00 9.85
C SER A 47 -8.94 -24.64 11.01
N PRO A 48 -9.25 -25.02 12.27
CA PRO A 48 -8.33 -24.81 13.38
C PRO A 48 -6.95 -25.40 13.05
N GLY A 49 -5.93 -24.51 12.94
CA GLY A 49 -4.55 -24.86 12.56
C GLY A 49 -4.12 -24.35 11.19
N ASP A 50 -5.01 -23.73 10.40
CA ASP A 50 -4.62 -23.02 9.17
C ASP A 50 -4.04 -21.64 9.51
N VAL A 51 -3.13 -21.16 8.66
CA VAL A 51 -2.52 -19.85 8.85
C VAL A 51 -3.51 -18.75 8.50
N SER A 52 -3.71 -17.81 9.41
CA SER A 52 -4.45 -16.56 9.17
C SER A 52 -3.58 -15.34 9.44
N TYR A 53 -3.84 -14.23 8.73
CA TYR A 53 -3.11 -13.00 8.93
C TYR A 53 -3.88 -11.76 8.48
N ILE A 54 -3.52 -10.61 9.07
CA ILE A 54 -3.96 -9.28 8.64
C ILE A 54 -2.73 -8.43 8.35
N ILE A 55 -2.64 -7.89 7.14
CA ILE A 55 -1.64 -6.91 6.74
C ILE A 55 -2.32 -5.56 6.56
N THR A 56 -1.92 -4.59 7.35
CA THR A 56 -2.36 -3.20 7.24
C THR A 56 -1.46 -2.46 6.25
N ILE A 57 -2.07 -1.82 5.26
CA ILE A 57 -1.41 -1.00 4.24
C ILE A 57 -1.84 0.46 4.36
N PRO A 58 -1.09 1.44 3.83
CA PRO A 58 -1.49 2.85 3.89
C PRO A 58 -2.74 3.13 3.07
N ASP A 59 -3.67 3.90 3.61
CA ASP A 59 -4.88 4.34 2.90
C ASP A 59 -4.56 5.34 1.79
N VAL A 60 -3.73 6.32 2.11
CA VAL A 60 -3.28 7.39 1.20
C VAL A 60 -1.83 7.74 1.50
N VAL A 61 -1.05 7.96 0.43
CA VAL A 61 0.27 8.59 0.52
C VAL A 61 0.25 9.82 -0.38
N ASP A 62 0.39 11.00 0.23
CA ASP A 62 0.24 12.28 -0.46
C ASP A 62 1.59 13.01 -0.59
N PHE A 63 2.03 13.25 -1.82
CA PHE A 63 3.20 14.08 -2.09
C PHE A 63 2.97 15.57 -1.81
N GLY A 64 1.72 15.99 -1.60
CA GLY A 64 1.34 17.38 -1.47
C GLY A 64 1.60 18.18 -2.76
N THR A 65 1.83 19.47 -2.62
CA THR A 65 2.08 20.33 -3.77
C THR A 65 3.48 20.07 -4.34
N LEU A 66 3.52 19.76 -5.63
CA LEU A 66 4.74 19.64 -6.43
C LEU A 66 4.97 20.95 -7.20
N THR A 67 6.22 21.37 -7.31
CA THR A 67 6.61 22.62 -7.98
C THR A 67 7.65 22.37 -9.05
N ILE A 68 7.65 23.18 -10.10
CA ILE A 68 8.71 23.13 -11.12
C ILE A 68 10.03 23.57 -10.46
N PRO A 69 11.08 22.74 -10.46
CA PRO A 69 12.35 23.09 -9.88
C PRO A 69 13.11 24.14 -10.69
N ALA A 70 14.02 24.87 -10.07
CA ALA A 70 14.84 25.88 -10.72
C ALA A 70 15.87 25.27 -11.69
N ASP A 71 16.27 24.03 -11.44
CA ASP A 71 17.22 23.29 -12.27
C ASP A 71 16.91 21.77 -12.25
N ASN A 72 17.69 20.99 -12.96
CA ASN A 72 17.54 19.54 -13.10
C ASN A 72 18.30 18.75 -12.03
N SER A 73 18.40 19.25 -10.79
CA SER A 73 19.07 18.55 -9.72
C SER A 73 18.11 17.64 -8.94
N SER A 74 18.68 16.69 -8.18
CA SER A 74 17.95 15.83 -7.24
C SER A 74 17.64 16.51 -5.90
N ASP A 75 18.12 17.75 -5.69
CA ASP A 75 17.89 18.49 -4.44
C ASP A 75 16.42 18.85 -4.23
N TYR A 76 15.63 18.76 -5.28
CA TYR A 76 14.18 18.99 -5.29
C TYR A 76 13.35 17.70 -5.18
N ASP A 77 13.97 16.54 -4.92
CA ASP A 77 13.22 15.29 -4.74
C ASP A 77 12.25 15.42 -3.56
N LYS A 78 11.03 14.91 -3.76
CA LYS A 78 9.97 14.94 -2.76
C LYS A 78 9.78 13.54 -2.19
N ASP A 79 10.08 13.39 -0.91
CA ASP A 79 9.95 12.15 -0.17
C ASP A 79 8.71 12.15 0.72
N VAL A 80 7.98 11.04 0.74
CA VAL A 80 6.85 10.80 1.66
C VAL A 80 6.96 9.38 2.20
N THR A 81 6.76 9.21 3.50
CA THR A 81 6.84 7.91 4.14
C THR A 81 5.54 7.12 4.05
N TYR A 82 5.66 5.80 4.06
CA TYR A 82 4.53 4.88 4.18
C TYR A 82 4.89 3.73 5.14
N THR A 83 3.87 3.08 5.68
CA THR A 83 4.05 1.92 6.58
C THR A 83 3.16 0.78 6.11
N VAL A 84 3.74 -0.43 6.15
CA VAL A 84 3.01 -1.70 6.01
C VAL A 84 3.26 -2.49 7.28
N GLU A 85 2.22 -3.06 7.88
CA GLU A 85 2.28 -3.72 9.18
C GLU A 85 1.59 -5.07 9.16
N ALA A 86 2.20 -6.07 9.78
CA ALA A 86 1.54 -7.32 10.10
C ALA A 86 0.80 -7.15 11.44
N THR A 87 -0.50 -6.84 11.37
CA THR A 87 -1.32 -6.54 12.55
C THR A 87 -1.74 -7.80 13.30
N GLU A 88 -1.88 -8.91 12.57
CA GLU A 88 -2.26 -10.21 13.13
C GLU A 88 -1.59 -11.33 12.34
N ILE A 89 -1.03 -12.32 13.01
CA ILE A 89 -0.50 -13.56 12.42
C ILE A 89 -0.79 -14.72 13.38
N GLU A 90 -1.56 -15.69 12.92
CA GLU A 90 -1.87 -16.92 13.66
C GLU A 90 -1.50 -18.16 12.84
N GLY A 91 -1.01 -19.19 13.50
CA GLY A 91 -0.74 -20.50 12.90
C GLY A 91 0.47 -20.57 11.96
N LEU A 92 1.19 -19.46 11.72
CA LEU A 92 2.38 -19.44 10.87
C LEU A 92 3.57 -20.11 11.57
N ASP A 93 4.31 -20.96 10.86
CA ASP A 93 5.62 -21.45 11.32
C ASP A 93 6.73 -20.48 10.85
N PRO A 94 7.24 -19.60 11.74
CA PRO A 94 8.21 -18.58 11.34
C PRO A 94 9.58 -19.14 10.92
N ALA A 95 9.84 -20.44 11.17
CA ALA A 95 11.09 -21.08 10.76
C ALA A 95 11.06 -21.53 9.29
N THR A 96 9.88 -21.74 8.71
CA THR A 96 9.71 -22.29 7.38
C THR A 96 8.80 -21.45 6.48
N GLN A 97 8.09 -20.47 7.05
CA GLN A 97 7.09 -19.69 6.33
C GLN A 97 7.25 -18.19 6.57
N THR A 98 6.85 -17.41 5.60
CA THR A 98 6.72 -15.95 5.69
C THR A 98 5.46 -15.49 4.96
N ILE A 99 4.88 -14.39 5.40
CA ILE A 99 3.85 -13.68 4.66
C ILE A 99 4.57 -12.69 3.75
N ALA A 100 4.78 -13.07 2.50
CA ALA A 100 5.41 -12.22 1.51
C ALA A 100 4.43 -11.16 1.02
N VAL A 101 4.85 -9.89 1.02
CA VAL A 101 4.08 -8.76 0.52
C VAL A 101 4.73 -8.25 -0.75
N TYR A 102 3.91 -8.05 -1.78
CA TYR A 102 4.30 -7.54 -3.09
C TYR A 102 3.56 -6.24 -3.38
N VAL A 103 4.15 -5.40 -4.23
CA VAL A 103 3.55 -4.13 -4.65
C VAL A 103 3.78 -3.88 -6.13
N LYS A 104 2.78 -3.31 -6.79
CA LYS A 104 2.89 -2.84 -8.18
C LYS A 104 2.00 -1.63 -8.42
N ASP A 105 2.28 -0.90 -9.49
CA ASP A 105 1.31 0.08 -10.00
C ASP A 105 0.06 -0.62 -10.54
N GLN A 106 -1.10 -0.01 -10.36
CA GLN A 106 -2.38 -0.53 -10.87
C GLN A 106 -2.35 -0.81 -12.38
N ASN A 107 -1.66 0.03 -13.15
CA ASN A 107 -1.55 -0.06 -14.59
C ASN A 107 -0.31 -0.84 -15.05
N ALA A 108 0.45 -1.45 -14.12
CA ALA A 108 1.64 -2.20 -14.46
C ALA A 108 1.33 -3.38 -15.39
N ASN A 109 2.10 -3.48 -16.47
CA ASN A 109 2.00 -4.54 -17.47
C ASN A 109 3.41 -4.98 -17.92
N ALA A 110 3.50 -5.80 -18.95
CA ALA A 110 4.79 -6.33 -19.43
C ALA A 110 5.74 -5.23 -19.92
N ASP A 111 5.21 -4.17 -20.50
CA ASP A 111 5.98 -3.10 -21.15
C ASP A 111 6.26 -1.91 -20.21
N ASN A 112 5.37 -1.66 -19.25
CA ASN A 112 5.52 -0.58 -18.27
C ASN A 112 5.28 -1.10 -16.84
N ARG A 113 6.32 -1.06 -16.03
CA ARG A 113 6.32 -1.52 -14.64
C ARG A 113 6.64 -0.40 -13.66
N ALA A 114 6.66 0.86 -14.14
CA ALA A 114 6.90 2.04 -13.31
C ALA A 114 5.69 2.33 -12.43
N PHE A 115 5.94 2.84 -11.23
CA PHE A 115 4.90 3.46 -10.43
C PHE A 115 4.64 4.86 -10.94
N GLN A 116 3.37 5.22 -11.14
CA GLN A 116 2.99 6.46 -11.78
C GLN A 116 1.83 7.16 -11.06
N ILE A 117 1.87 8.48 -11.10
CA ILE A 117 0.69 9.32 -10.89
C ILE A 117 0.32 9.96 -12.23
N ALA A 118 -0.96 9.97 -12.55
CA ALA A 118 -1.49 10.56 -13.79
C ALA A 118 -2.42 11.73 -13.46
N ASN A 119 -2.45 12.71 -14.34
CA ASN A 119 -3.35 13.85 -14.24
C ASN A 119 -4.81 13.36 -14.33
N LYS A 120 -5.67 13.81 -13.42
CA LYS A 120 -7.06 13.36 -13.32
C LYS A 120 -7.92 13.76 -14.52
N GLU A 121 -7.57 14.87 -15.17
CA GLU A 121 -8.30 15.38 -16.35
C GLU A 121 -7.72 14.84 -17.66
N ASN A 122 -6.42 14.50 -17.67
CA ASN A 122 -5.72 13.98 -18.86
C ASN A 122 -4.71 12.90 -18.46
N ALA A 123 -5.14 11.66 -18.42
CA ALA A 123 -4.31 10.52 -18.02
C ALA A 123 -3.08 10.26 -18.92
N ALA A 124 -2.98 10.92 -20.09
CA ALA A 124 -1.78 10.86 -20.92
C ALA A 124 -0.61 11.64 -20.31
N ILE A 125 -0.89 12.57 -19.38
CA ILE A 125 0.13 13.29 -18.61
C ILE A 125 0.36 12.52 -17.32
N ALA A 126 1.47 11.79 -17.27
CA ALA A 126 1.82 10.98 -16.12
C ALA A 126 3.29 11.14 -15.74
N PHE A 127 3.60 11.02 -14.45
CA PHE A 127 4.94 11.11 -13.90
C PHE A 127 5.26 9.89 -13.04
N ASN A 128 6.50 9.45 -13.10
CA ASN A 128 6.96 8.30 -12.34
C ASN A 128 7.37 8.70 -10.90
N TYR A 129 7.22 7.75 -9.98
CA TYR A 129 7.83 7.83 -8.67
C TYR A 129 8.51 6.50 -8.33
N ASP A 130 9.42 6.55 -7.38
CA ASP A 130 10.13 5.38 -6.89
C ASP A 130 9.61 4.97 -5.51
N VAL A 131 9.62 3.67 -5.26
CA VAL A 131 9.24 3.05 -3.98
C VAL A 131 10.49 2.47 -3.32
N TYR A 132 10.73 2.81 -2.05
CA TYR A 132 11.88 2.36 -1.28
C TYR A 132 11.44 1.62 -0.01
N ARG A 133 12.20 0.58 0.37
CA ARG A 133 11.97 -0.25 1.58
C ARG A 133 12.53 0.36 2.85
N SER A 134 12.86 1.64 2.87
CA SER A 134 13.51 2.30 4.00
C SER A 134 13.13 3.77 4.07
N THR A 135 13.07 4.29 5.28
CA THR A 135 12.96 5.74 5.55
C THR A 135 14.33 6.36 5.84
N GLU A 136 15.30 5.56 6.29
CA GLU A 136 16.64 6.04 6.65
C GLU A 136 17.61 6.02 5.47
N THR A 137 17.41 5.06 4.56
CA THR A 137 18.31 4.82 3.43
C THR A 137 17.53 4.80 2.13
N VAL A 138 17.35 5.97 1.51
CA VAL A 138 16.66 6.13 0.23
C VAL A 138 17.71 6.12 -0.90
N LYS A 139 18.06 4.93 -1.35
CA LYS A 139 19.08 4.70 -2.39
C LYS A 139 18.73 3.47 -3.24
N GLU A 140 19.49 3.29 -4.32
CA GLU A 140 19.27 2.23 -5.32
C GLU A 140 19.11 0.81 -4.71
N SER A 141 19.90 0.47 -3.68
CA SER A 141 19.83 -0.85 -3.05
C SER A 141 18.56 -1.10 -2.23
N THR A 142 17.81 -0.06 -1.89
CA THR A 142 16.53 -0.14 -1.18
C THR A 142 15.34 0.15 -2.09
N ARG A 143 15.58 0.48 -3.35
CA ARG A 143 14.54 0.74 -4.34
C ARG A 143 13.85 -0.56 -4.75
N VAL A 144 12.52 -0.60 -4.59
CA VAL A 144 11.69 -1.78 -4.82
C VAL A 144 11.66 -2.15 -6.30
N ASN A 145 11.49 -1.17 -7.16
CA ASN A 145 11.34 -1.35 -8.61
C ASN A 145 12.65 -1.67 -9.36
N ASN A 146 13.76 -1.87 -8.64
CA ASN A 146 14.99 -2.48 -9.15
C ASN A 146 15.03 -4.00 -8.98
N GLY A 147 14.11 -4.57 -8.21
CA GLY A 147 13.99 -6.01 -8.01
C GLY A 147 13.32 -6.72 -9.20
N ASP A 148 13.23 -8.04 -9.08
CA ASP A 148 12.47 -8.85 -10.02
C ASP A 148 10.99 -8.52 -9.96
N PHE A 149 10.36 -8.43 -11.13
CA PHE A 149 8.93 -8.21 -11.25
C PHE A 149 8.22 -9.53 -11.51
N PHE A 150 7.38 -9.93 -10.57
CA PHE A 150 6.54 -11.12 -10.64
C PHE A 150 5.12 -10.76 -11.07
N THR A 151 4.29 -11.76 -11.33
CA THR A 151 2.86 -11.55 -11.59
C THR A 151 2.16 -10.77 -10.47
N LYS A 152 2.59 -11.00 -9.21
CA LYS A 152 2.11 -10.31 -8.01
C LYS A 152 2.63 -8.89 -7.87
N GLY A 153 3.68 -8.50 -8.59
CA GLY A 153 4.41 -7.24 -8.47
C GLY A 153 5.85 -7.43 -8.02
N TYR A 154 6.47 -6.35 -7.55
CA TYR A 154 7.79 -6.40 -6.92
C TYR A 154 7.67 -6.88 -5.49
N TYR A 155 8.57 -7.76 -5.06
CA TYR A 155 8.67 -8.14 -3.65
C TYR A 155 8.98 -6.90 -2.80
N LEU A 156 8.15 -6.67 -1.79
CA LEU A 156 8.29 -5.53 -0.89
C LEU A 156 8.96 -5.96 0.43
N THR A 157 8.38 -6.92 1.13
CA THR A 157 8.85 -7.42 2.43
C THR A 157 8.25 -8.78 2.75
N GLY A 158 8.78 -9.43 3.80
CA GLY A 158 8.18 -10.62 4.41
C GLY A 158 7.97 -10.41 5.90
N PHE A 159 6.85 -10.90 6.42
CA PHE A 159 6.50 -10.90 7.83
C PHE A 159 6.33 -12.32 8.34
N ASN A 160 6.84 -12.59 9.54
CA ASN A 160 6.71 -13.89 10.19
C ASN A 160 6.29 -13.80 11.66
N THR A 161 6.08 -12.59 12.15
CA THR A 161 5.66 -12.30 13.52
C THR A 161 4.73 -11.10 13.52
N GLU A 162 3.67 -11.17 14.32
CA GLU A 162 2.76 -10.07 14.58
C GLU A 162 3.50 -8.81 15.09
N GLY A 163 3.03 -7.63 14.71
CA GLY A 163 3.62 -6.34 15.06
C GLY A 163 4.84 -5.94 14.24
N GLN A 164 5.30 -6.78 13.31
CA GLN A 164 6.37 -6.38 12.38
C GLN A 164 5.89 -5.31 11.42
N THR A 165 6.74 -4.29 11.21
CA THR A 165 6.46 -3.17 10.32
C THR A 165 7.55 -2.99 9.27
N LEU A 166 7.15 -2.58 8.07
CA LEU A 166 8.03 -1.98 7.08
C LEU A 166 7.72 -0.48 6.99
N ASN A 167 8.71 0.36 7.30
CA ASN A 167 8.64 1.79 7.05
C ASN A 167 9.43 2.11 5.77
N GLY A 168 8.75 2.57 4.75
CA GLY A 168 9.34 2.87 3.45
C GLY A 168 9.14 4.32 3.03
N THR A 169 9.67 4.66 1.86
CA THR A 169 9.60 5.99 1.28
C THR A 169 9.11 5.91 -0.16
N LEU A 170 8.19 6.78 -0.55
CA LEU A 170 7.92 7.12 -1.93
C LEU A 170 8.69 8.37 -2.29
N ARG A 171 9.41 8.36 -3.40
CA ARG A 171 10.16 9.52 -3.91
C ARG A 171 9.65 9.95 -5.25
N PHE A 172 9.21 11.19 -5.33
CA PHE A 172 8.93 11.86 -6.58
C PHE A 172 10.11 12.73 -6.98
N HIS A 173 10.70 12.44 -8.13
CA HIS A 173 11.80 13.22 -8.68
C HIS A 173 11.26 14.46 -9.38
N GLN A 174 11.20 15.61 -8.70
CA GLN A 174 10.67 16.85 -9.26
C GLN A 174 11.44 17.33 -10.50
N LYS A 175 12.66 16.86 -10.75
CA LYS A 175 13.39 17.11 -12.00
C LYS A 175 12.61 16.70 -13.26
N GLN A 176 11.61 15.80 -13.16
CA GLN A 176 10.72 15.45 -14.27
C GLN A 176 9.86 16.64 -14.72
N LEU A 177 9.64 17.60 -13.84
CA LEU A 177 8.88 18.83 -14.10
C LEU A 177 9.75 19.94 -14.70
N TYR A 178 11.09 19.82 -14.62
CA TYR A 178 12.00 20.83 -15.13
C TYR A 178 11.84 21.00 -16.64
N GLY A 179 11.67 22.26 -17.08
CA GLY A 179 11.47 22.59 -18.50
C GLY A 179 10.08 22.29 -19.04
N GLN A 180 9.17 21.76 -18.23
CA GLN A 180 7.77 21.59 -18.62
C GLN A 180 7.03 22.93 -18.59
N ASN A 181 6.05 23.07 -19.48
CA ASN A 181 5.14 24.23 -19.44
C ASN A 181 4.08 24.00 -18.36
N ILE A 182 4.03 24.88 -17.37
CA ILE A 182 3.09 24.76 -16.25
C ILE A 182 1.62 24.68 -16.71
N ALA A 183 1.26 25.40 -17.77
CA ALA A 183 -0.10 25.40 -18.29
C ALA A 183 -0.54 24.04 -18.85
N ASP A 184 0.42 23.22 -19.27
CA ASP A 184 0.16 21.90 -19.85
C ASP A 184 0.10 20.80 -18.78
N ILE A 185 0.78 21.01 -17.63
CA ILE A 185 0.92 19.98 -16.59
C ILE A 185 0.27 20.35 -15.26
N ALA A 186 -0.30 21.55 -15.12
CA ALA A 186 -1.01 21.92 -13.89
C ALA A 186 -2.26 21.05 -13.70
N GLY A 187 -2.57 20.73 -12.45
CA GLY A 187 -3.77 19.95 -12.10
C GLY A 187 -3.53 18.97 -10.97
N ASP A 188 -4.56 18.21 -10.66
CA ASP A 188 -4.52 17.14 -9.67
C ASP A 188 -4.04 15.83 -10.31
N TYR A 189 -3.20 15.11 -9.57
CA TYR A 189 -2.66 13.83 -9.98
C TYR A 189 -3.04 12.74 -8.99
N SER A 190 -3.26 11.53 -9.49
CA SER A 190 -3.47 10.35 -8.66
C SER A 190 -2.91 9.10 -9.33
N GLY A 191 -2.59 8.11 -8.50
CA GLY A 191 -2.16 6.77 -8.93
C GLY A 191 -2.50 5.78 -7.81
N TYR A 192 -2.41 4.49 -8.09
CA TYR A 192 -2.70 3.46 -7.11
C TYR A 192 -1.56 2.45 -7.04
N MET A 193 -1.10 2.20 -5.83
CA MET A 193 -0.28 1.02 -5.52
C MET A 193 -1.22 -0.14 -5.18
N VAL A 194 -1.02 -1.27 -5.84
CA VAL A 194 -1.73 -2.51 -5.56
C VAL A 194 -0.81 -3.40 -4.75
N PHE A 195 -1.24 -3.73 -3.55
CA PHE A 195 -0.55 -4.66 -2.67
C PHE A 195 -1.14 -6.07 -2.84
N PHE A 196 -0.28 -7.06 -2.75
CA PHE A 196 -0.65 -8.48 -2.75
C PHE A 196 0.14 -9.18 -1.67
N SER A 197 -0.49 -10.04 -0.89
CA SER A 197 0.17 -10.85 0.13
C SER A 197 -0.08 -12.34 -0.09
N ALA A 198 0.89 -13.17 0.27
CA ALA A 198 0.78 -14.63 0.23
C ALA A 198 1.72 -15.27 1.24
N ILE A 199 1.32 -16.43 1.75
CA ILE A 199 2.22 -17.29 2.53
C ILE A 199 3.19 -17.96 1.56
N GLU A 200 4.48 -17.86 1.85
CA GLU A 200 5.56 -18.46 1.08
C GLU A 200 6.51 -19.22 2.00
N ASN A 201 7.11 -20.29 1.48
CA ASN A 201 8.16 -21.03 2.18
C ASN A 201 9.50 -20.29 2.05
N VAL A 202 10.28 -20.24 3.13
CA VAL A 202 11.62 -19.64 3.21
C VAL A 202 12.70 -20.69 3.17
#